data_aee492e47581a90f3b2fd08b859059c6
#
_entry.id   aee492e47581a90f3b2fd08b859059c6
#
_cell.length_a   1.000
_cell.length_b   1.000
_cell.length_c   1.000
_cell.angle_alpha   90.00
_cell.angle_beta   90.00
_cell.angle_gamma   90.00
#
_symmetry.space_group_name_H-M   'P 1'
#
loop_
_entity.id
_entity.type
_entity.pdbx_description
1 polymer ?
#
loop_
_entity_poly.entity_id
_entity_poly.type
_entity_poly.pdbx_seq_one_letter_code
_entity_poly.pdbx_strand_id
1 'polypeptide(L)'
;QGGPGGQKDTELAGTLDVGTTSRTSSAETFFGYLRIAAIVLGIVAVAALAFYIIQAIRAKKTPGVKTPGKARVIASGVIAVVMAALLVASLWATSAYNNSINAIFTKQETSDSDVAYEKDDALALANQVANEGMVLMKNDGNVLPLDVTKGAKVNLLGYSAYNPYYSGTGSGSASASDAVTILSSLESAGFEVNTAPVDAGVYSVEAPKESGMGFNTASLEVNEPSNDSFTGNASFQSMDEYSDTAIVVIGRGGGEGYDLTDYQGTDGNNYLQLSNNEKDLLAAARKNFGTVIVVLNTCNAPEVGFLDDYDVDACIWAGEPGPYGFSALGKILNGEVIPSGQLPDTCVYNNDSNPVNE
;
A
#
# COMPACT_ATOMS: atom_id res chain seq x y z
N GLN A 1 -27.78 48.68 -2.45
CA GLN A 1 -27.33 48.82 -3.86
C GLN A 1 -26.08 47.95 -4.09
N GLY A 2 -26.22 46.93 -4.93
CA GLY A 2 -25.14 46.40 -5.75
C GLY A 2 -24.25 45.34 -5.09
N GLY A 3 -24.70 44.07 -5.03
CA GLY A 3 -23.80 42.95 -5.00
C GLY A 3 -23.17 42.72 -6.39
N PRO A 4 -22.02 42.10 -6.51
CA PRO A 4 -21.70 41.30 -7.68
C PRO A 4 -21.79 39.84 -7.35
N GLY A 5 -22.87 39.22 -7.76
CA GLY A 5 -22.89 37.82 -8.11
C GLY A 5 -22.01 37.63 -9.34
N GLY A 6 -21.20 36.66 -9.33
CA GLY A 6 -20.36 36.29 -10.44
C GLY A 6 -20.02 34.82 -10.29
N GLN A 7 -21.01 34.03 -10.59
CA GLN A 7 -20.98 32.68 -11.08
C GLN A 7 -19.77 32.45 -11.99
N LYS A 8 -18.91 31.54 -11.64
CA LYS A 8 -18.08 30.75 -12.55
C LYS A 8 -18.18 29.30 -12.20
N ASP A 9 -19.38 28.77 -12.27
CA ASP A 9 -19.61 27.39 -12.64
C ASP A 9 -19.43 27.34 -14.15
N THR A 10 -18.30 26.93 -14.62
CA THR A 10 -18.21 26.41 -15.99
C THR A 10 -16.84 25.77 -16.20
N GLU A 11 -16.91 24.55 -16.69
CA GLU A 11 -15.87 23.80 -17.39
C GLU A 11 -14.85 23.05 -16.53
N LEU A 12 -15.36 22.13 -15.73
CA LEU A 12 -14.71 20.83 -15.50
C LEU A 12 -15.29 19.76 -16.47
N ALA A 13 -15.36 20.15 -17.73
CA ALA A 13 -15.58 19.22 -18.84
C ALA A 13 -14.46 19.43 -19.86
N GLY A 14 -13.25 19.33 -19.39
CA GLY A 14 -12.15 18.95 -20.26
C GLY A 14 -12.47 17.52 -20.70
N THR A 15 -13.04 17.37 -21.90
CA THR A 15 -13.03 16.08 -22.59
C THR A 15 -11.60 15.60 -22.56
N LEU A 16 -11.37 14.56 -21.76
CA LEU A 16 -10.21 13.70 -21.92
C LEU A 16 -10.24 13.24 -23.37
N ASP A 17 -9.45 13.89 -24.20
CA ASP A 17 -9.10 13.40 -25.52
C ASP A 17 -8.22 12.17 -25.25
N VAL A 18 -8.89 11.07 -24.93
CA VAL A 18 -8.28 9.75 -24.95
C VAL A 18 -7.96 9.54 -26.42
N GLY A 19 -6.78 9.99 -26.80
CA GLY A 19 -6.22 9.74 -28.11
C GLY A 19 -6.42 8.28 -28.44
N THR A 20 -7.39 8.00 -29.27
CA THR A 20 -7.64 6.69 -29.87
C THR A 20 -6.50 6.39 -30.84
N THR A 21 -5.28 6.27 -30.34
CA THR A 21 -4.30 5.46 -31.02
C THR A 21 -4.81 4.05 -30.90
N SER A 22 -5.23 3.47 -32.04
CA SER A 22 -5.67 2.08 -32.16
C SER A 22 -4.51 1.16 -31.78
N ARG A 23 -4.24 1.03 -30.50
CA ARG A 23 -3.34 0.02 -29.96
C ARG A 23 -4.08 -1.31 -30.03
N THR A 24 -3.63 -2.18 -30.90
CA THR A 24 -4.05 -3.59 -30.86
C THR A 24 -3.84 -4.09 -29.45
N SER A 25 -4.89 -4.49 -28.78
CA SER A 25 -4.81 -5.01 -27.42
C SER A 25 -3.86 -6.21 -27.38
N SER A 26 -3.17 -6.43 -26.27
CA SER A 26 -2.31 -7.61 -26.10
C SER A 26 -3.08 -8.90 -26.31
N ALA A 27 -4.37 -8.93 -25.94
CA ALA A 27 -5.28 -10.03 -26.24
C ALA A 27 -5.50 -10.21 -27.73
N GLU A 28 -5.78 -9.15 -28.47
CA GLU A 28 -5.95 -9.20 -29.93
C GLU A 28 -4.66 -9.64 -30.63
N THR A 29 -3.52 -9.19 -30.18
CA THR A 29 -2.22 -9.61 -30.73
C THR A 29 -1.98 -11.11 -30.50
N PHE A 30 -2.15 -11.58 -29.26
CA PHE A 30 -1.96 -12.99 -28.91
C PHE A 30 -2.93 -13.91 -29.67
N PHE A 31 -4.23 -13.63 -29.61
CA PHE A 31 -5.23 -14.41 -30.34
C PHE A 31 -5.15 -14.18 -31.83
N GLY A 32 -4.61 -13.06 -32.31
CA GLY A 32 -4.31 -12.80 -33.71
C GLY A 32 -3.35 -13.84 -34.33
N TYR A 33 -2.25 -14.12 -33.66
CA TYR A 33 -1.31 -15.15 -34.10
C TYR A 33 -1.95 -16.55 -34.12
N LEU A 34 -2.75 -16.89 -33.12
CA LEU A 34 -3.48 -18.16 -33.08
C LEU A 34 -4.48 -18.26 -34.24
N ARG A 35 -5.19 -17.19 -34.57
CA ARG A 35 -6.14 -17.14 -35.71
C ARG A 35 -5.42 -17.30 -37.01
N ILE A 36 -4.30 -16.60 -37.23
CA ILE A 36 -3.51 -16.75 -38.46
C ILE A 36 -3.05 -18.21 -38.64
N ALA A 37 -2.51 -18.82 -37.58
CA ALA A 37 -2.09 -20.22 -37.62
C ALA A 37 -3.27 -21.16 -37.92
N ALA A 38 -4.43 -20.96 -37.28
CA ALA A 38 -5.61 -21.77 -37.53
C ALA A 38 -6.17 -21.59 -38.95
N ILE A 39 -6.14 -20.39 -39.52
CA ILE A 39 -6.53 -20.12 -40.91
C ILE A 39 -5.60 -20.83 -41.87
N VAL A 40 -4.28 -20.68 -41.69
CA VAL A 40 -3.29 -21.30 -42.59
C VAL A 40 -3.42 -22.82 -42.56
N LEU A 41 -3.48 -23.44 -41.40
CA LEU A 41 -3.64 -24.88 -41.23
C LEU A 41 -5.00 -25.38 -41.77
N GLY A 42 -6.05 -24.58 -41.56
CA GLY A 42 -7.38 -24.86 -42.10
C GLY A 42 -7.39 -24.87 -43.64
N ILE A 43 -6.77 -23.85 -44.27
CA ILE A 43 -6.65 -23.80 -45.74
C ILE A 43 -5.87 -25.02 -46.28
N VAL A 44 -4.74 -25.38 -45.64
CA VAL A 44 -3.95 -26.55 -46.03
C VAL A 44 -4.78 -27.83 -45.88
N ALA A 45 -5.54 -27.99 -44.82
CA ALA A 45 -6.38 -29.15 -44.60
C ALA A 45 -7.51 -29.27 -45.63
N VAL A 46 -8.17 -28.15 -45.96
CA VAL A 46 -9.23 -28.07 -46.97
C VAL A 46 -8.66 -28.39 -48.37
N ALA A 47 -7.49 -27.81 -48.69
CA ALA A 47 -6.80 -28.10 -49.98
C ALA A 47 -6.41 -29.58 -50.09
N ALA A 48 -5.90 -30.18 -49.00
CA ALA A 48 -5.58 -31.61 -48.95
C ALA A 48 -6.84 -32.48 -49.12
N LEU A 49 -7.93 -32.12 -48.47
CA LEU A 49 -9.22 -32.80 -48.59
C LEU A 49 -9.73 -32.76 -50.05
N ALA A 50 -9.73 -31.56 -50.64
CA ALA A 50 -10.13 -31.38 -52.04
C ALA A 50 -9.24 -32.22 -53.02
N PHE A 51 -7.92 -32.19 -52.81
CA PHE A 51 -7.00 -33.00 -53.58
C PHE A 51 -7.30 -34.49 -53.47
N TYR A 52 -7.54 -35.03 -52.30
CA TYR A 52 -7.87 -36.42 -52.07
C TYR A 52 -9.23 -36.82 -52.68
N ILE A 53 -10.22 -35.92 -52.61
CA ILE A 53 -11.52 -36.14 -53.26
C ILE A 53 -11.36 -36.17 -54.77
N ILE A 54 -10.61 -35.24 -55.37
CA ILE A 54 -10.32 -35.24 -56.82
C ILE A 54 -9.59 -36.51 -57.25
N GLN A 55 -8.58 -36.96 -56.49
CA GLN A 55 -7.91 -38.22 -56.72
C GLN A 55 -8.87 -39.41 -56.67
N ALA A 56 -9.76 -39.48 -55.73
CA ALA A 56 -10.77 -40.52 -55.57
C ALA A 56 -11.70 -40.57 -56.83
N ILE A 57 -12.14 -39.38 -57.28
CA ILE A 57 -12.98 -39.27 -58.49
C ILE A 57 -12.21 -39.71 -59.72
N ARG A 58 -10.94 -39.28 -59.89
CA ARG A 58 -10.06 -39.70 -61.04
C ARG A 58 -9.80 -41.17 -61.01
N ALA A 59 -9.56 -41.80 -59.89
CA ALA A 59 -9.35 -43.27 -59.79
C ALA A 59 -10.57 -44.11 -60.24
N LYS A 60 -11.79 -43.56 -60.10
CA LYS A 60 -13.01 -44.21 -60.61
C LYS A 60 -13.16 -44.11 -62.12
N LYS A 61 -12.58 -43.08 -62.76
CA LYS A 61 -12.74 -42.79 -64.18
C LYS A 61 -11.56 -43.28 -65.04
N THR A 62 -10.39 -43.51 -64.48
CA THR A 62 -9.14 -43.82 -65.21
C THR A 62 -8.47 -45.07 -64.62
N PRO A 63 -8.36 -46.15 -65.32
CA PRO A 63 -7.65 -47.35 -64.89
C PRO A 63 -6.17 -47.04 -64.60
N GLY A 64 -5.65 -47.54 -63.46
CA GLY A 64 -4.26 -47.34 -63.02
C GLY A 64 -4.02 -46.17 -62.06
N VAL A 65 -4.98 -45.31 -61.80
CA VAL A 65 -4.88 -44.26 -60.78
C VAL A 65 -5.16 -44.86 -59.41
N LYS A 66 -4.19 -44.68 -58.46
CA LYS A 66 -4.35 -45.17 -57.09
C LYS A 66 -5.39 -44.32 -56.31
N THR A 67 -6.33 -44.98 -55.65
CA THR A 67 -7.26 -44.34 -54.72
C THR A 67 -6.54 -43.87 -53.47
N PRO A 68 -6.80 -42.64 -52.96
CA PRO A 68 -6.25 -42.17 -51.65
C PRO A 68 -6.78 -43.08 -50.55
N GLY A 69 -5.92 -43.38 -49.60
CA GLY A 69 -6.35 -44.14 -48.40
C GLY A 69 -7.43 -43.37 -47.60
N LYS A 70 -8.51 -44.04 -47.21
CA LYS A 70 -9.64 -43.47 -46.45
C LYS A 70 -9.17 -42.71 -45.23
N ALA A 71 -8.13 -43.18 -44.55
CA ALA A 71 -7.57 -42.52 -43.36
C ALA A 71 -7.07 -41.09 -43.64
N ARG A 72 -6.44 -40.84 -44.82
CA ARG A 72 -5.94 -39.51 -45.21
C ARG A 72 -7.07 -38.52 -45.49
N VAL A 73 -8.13 -38.98 -46.10
CA VAL A 73 -9.33 -38.16 -46.38
C VAL A 73 -10.01 -37.78 -45.07
N ILE A 74 -10.18 -38.76 -44.19
CA ILE A 74 -10.79 -38.51 -42.87
C ILE A 74 -9.92 -37.57 -42.02
N ALA A 75 -8.60 -37.81 -41.98
CA ALA A 75 -7.69 -36.98 -41.21
C ALA A 75 -7.71 -35.50 -41.64
N SER A 76 -7.66 -35.22 -42.96
CA SER A 76 -7.73 -33.85 -43.48
C SER A 76 -9.07 -33.18 -43.18
N GLY A 77 -10.18 -33.93 -43.22
CA GLY A 77 -11.49 -33.43 -42.84
C GLY A 77 -11.58 -33.10 -41.34
N VAL A 78 -11.07 -33.98 -40.47
CA VAL A 78 -11.03 -33.76 -39.03
C VAL A 78 -10.19 -32.54 -38.68
N ILE A 79 -8.98 -32.39 -39.28
CA ILE A 79 -8.12 -31.23 -39.08
C ILE A 79 -8.85 -29.92 -39.46
N ALA A 80 -9.52 -29.91 -40.62
CA ALA A 80 -10.27 -28.72 -41.06
C ALA A 80 -11.36 -28.33 -40.07
N VAL A 81 -12.11 -29.28 -39.53
CA VAL A 81 -13.15 -29.03 -38.51
C VAL A 81 -12.55 -28.54 -37.21
N VAL A 82 -11.44 -29.13 -36.74
CA VAL A 82 -10.74 -28.71 -35.53
C VAL A 82 -10.22 -27.29 -35.68
N MET A 83 -9.63 -26.93 -36.83
CA MET A 83 -9.14 -25.55 -37.06
C MET A 83 -10.28 -24.54 -37.09
N ALA A 84 -11.42 -24.89 -37.70
CA ALA A 84 -12.60 -24.03 -37.67
C ALA A 84 -13.15 -23.83 -36.24
N ALA A 85 -13.19 -24.90 -35.43
CA ALA A 85 -13.60 -24.82 -34.05
C ALA A 85 -12.66 -23.94 -33.21
N LEU A 86 -11.32 -24.03 -33.40
CA LEU A 86 -10.33 -23.20 -32.75
C LEU A 86 -10.47 -21.69 -33.12
N LEU A 87 -10.80 -21.41 -34.41
CA LEU A 87 -11.09 -20.04 -34.82
C LEU A 87 -12.29 -19.45 -34.08
N VAL A 88 -13.39 -20.20 -34.04
CA VAL A 88 -14.61 -19.76 -33.32
C VAL A 88 -14.32 -19.58 -31.83
N ALA A 89 -13.63 -20.56 -31.23
CA ALA A 89 -13.27 -20.48 -29.81
C ALA A 89 -12.35 -19.25 -29.49
N SER A 90 -11.38 -18.97 -30.40
CA SER A 90 -10.51 -17.80 -30.20
C SER A 90 -11.25 -16.47 -30.33
N LEU A 91 -12.22 -16.36 -31.25
CA LEU A 91 -13.08 -15.18 -31.39
C LEU A 91 -13.97 -14.99 -30.18
N TRP A 92 -14.57 -16.09 -29.69
CA TRP A 92 -15.38 -16.05 -28.48
C TRP A 92 -14.56 -15.67 -27.25
N ALA A 93 -13.40 -16.28 -27.06
CA ALA A 93 -12.51 -15.98 -25.93
C ALA A 93 -12.04 -14.52 -25.93
N THR A 94 -11.69 -13.97 -27.10
CA THR A 94 -11.34 -12.55 -27.20
C THR A 94 -12.51 -11.67 -26.84
N SER A 95 -13.73 -11.98 -27.32
CA SER A 95 -14.92 -11.19 -27.01
C SER A 95 -15.30 -11.26 -25.53
N ALA A 96 -15.27 -12.47 -24.95
CA ALA A 96 -15.70 -12.71 -23.57
C ALA A 96 -14.70 -12.21 -22.51
N TYR A 97 -13.40 -12.30 -22.78
CA TYR A 97 -12.32 -12.06 -21.81
C TYR A 97 -11.37 -10.92 -22.18
N ASN A 98 -11.70 -10.11 -23.19
CA ASN A 98 -10.83 -9.03 -23.67
C ASN A 98 -10.37 -8.10 -22.54
N ASN A 99 -11.31 -7.64 -21.71
CA ASN A 99 -10.99 -6.71 -20.62
C ASN A 99 -10.10 -7.36 -19.56
N SER A 100 -10.36 -8.60 -19.18
CA SER A 100 -9.57 -9.33 -18.19
C SER A 100 -8.16 -9.61 -18.68
N ILE A 101 -8.02 -10.01 -19.96
CA ILE A 101 -6.72 -10.29 -20.58
C ILE A 101 -5.92 -8.98 -20.71
N ASN A 102 -6.57 -7.90 -21.14
CA ASN A 102 -5.90 -6.60 -21.25
C ASN A 102 -5.49 -6.05 -19.89
N ALA A 103 -6.30 -6.20 -18.85
CA ALA A 103 -5.94 -5.79 -17.50
C ALA A 103 -4.64 -6.46 -16.99
N ILE A 104 -4.42 -7.72 -17.39
CA ILE A 104 -3.23 -8.48 -16.97
C ILE A 104 -1.99 -8.17 -17.85
N PHE A 105 -2.18 -8.02 -19.16
CA PHE A 105 -1.06 -7.99 -20.11
C PHE A 105 -0.77 -6.64 -20.74
N THR A 106 -1.69 -5.66 -20.62
CA THR A 106 -1.46 -4.34 -21.19
C THR A 106 -0.84 -3.42 -20.15
N LYS A 107 0.44 -3.16 -20.30
CA LYS A 107 1.08 -2.08 -19.56
C LYS A 107 0.58 -0.74 -20.14
N GLN A 108 -0.13 0.02 -19.31
CA GLN A 108 -0.52 1.36 -19.69
C GLN A 108 0.73 2.24 -19.66
N GLU A 109 1.15 2.74 -20.82
CA GLU A 109 2.18 3.77 -20.88
C GLU A 109 1.48 5.12 -20.78
N THR A 110 1.64 5.76 -19.65
CA THR A 110 1.26 7.16 -19.44
C THR A 110 2.46 8.06 -19.74
N SER A 111 2.25 9.26 -20.21
CA SER A 111 3.36 10.20 -20.38
C SER A 111 3.88 10.65 -19.01
N ASP A 112 5.17 10.95 -18.91
CA ASP A 112 5.76 11.43 -17.66
C ASP A 112 5.09 12.73 -17.18
N SER A 113 4.60 13.56 -18.08
CA SER A 113 3.86 14.79 -17.76
C SER A 113 2.49 14.50 -17.16
N ASP A 114 1.75 13.49 -17.68
CA ASP A 114 0.44 13.12 -17.17
C ASP A 114 0.58 12.47 -15.79
N VAL A 115 1.61 11.63 -15.61
CA VAL A 115 1.92 11.02 -14.32
C VAL A 115 2.28 12.09 -13.29
N ALA A 116 3.06 13.10 -13.65
CA ALA A 116 3.45 14.17 -12.74
C ALA A 116 2.24 15.00 -12.31
N TYR A 117 1.37 15.38 -13.24
CA TYR A 117 0.16 16.15 -12.95
C TYR A 117 -0.79 15.41 -12.00
N GLU A 118 -1.12 14.16 -12.32
CA GLU A 118 -1.98 13.33 -11.48
C GLU A 118 -1.36 13.04 -10.11
N LYS A 119 -0.03 12.92 -10.05
CA LYS A 119 0.70 12.70 -8.80
C LYS A 119 0.59 13.92 -7.88
N ASP A 120 0.72 15.13 -8.39
CA ASP A 120 0.66 16.35 -7.59
C ASP A 120 -0.74 16.56 -6.99
N ASP A 121 -1.80 16.34 -7.78
CA ASP A 121 -3.19 16.42 -7.31
C ASP A 121 -3.50 15.33 -6.28
N ALA A 122 -3.06 14.10 -6.53
CA ALA A 122 -3.22 12.99 -5.58
C ALA A 122 -2.46 13.24 -4.27
N LEU A 123 -1.28 13.85 -4.34
CA LEU A 123 -0.47 14.21 -3.19
C LEU A 123 -1.16 15.29 -2.34
N ALA A 124 -1.70 16.33 -2.99
CA ALA A 124 -2.44 17.39 -2.32
C ALA A 124 -3.67 16.82 -1.57
N LEU A 125 -4.42 15.94 -2.24
CA LEU A 125 -5.57 15.27 -1.62
C LEU A 125 -5.15 14.33 -0.49
N ALA A 126 -4.10 13.53 -0.65
CA ALA A 126 -3.59 12.64 0.39
C ALA A 126 -3.15 13.43 1.64
N ASN A 127 -2.49 14.57 1.44
CA ASN A 127 -2.11 15.46 2.53
C ASN A 127 -3.34 16.06 3.24
N GLN A 128 -4.37 16.46 2.50
CA GLN A 128 -5.62 16.94 3.09
C GLN A 128 -6.29 15.84 3.91
N VAL A 129 -6.42 14.64 3.37
CA VAL A 129 -6.99 13.48 4.08
C VAL A 129 -6.23 13.20 5.38
N ALA A 130 -4.90 13.25 5.35
CA ALA A 130 -4.08 13.02 6.53
C ALA A 130 -4.23 14.15 7.57
N ASN A 131 -4.28 15.41 7.13
CA ASN A 131 -4.49 16.56 8.00
C ASN A 131 -5.84 16.49 8.76
N GLU A 132 -6.87 15.96 8.10
CA GLU A 132 -8.22 15.84 8.66
C GLU A 132 -8.44 14.49 9.38
N GLY A 133 -7.68 13.46 9.02
CA GLY A 133 -7.91 12.08 9.46
C GLY A 133 -7.20 11.68 10.75
N MET A 134 -6.09 12.32 11.11
CA MET A 134 -5.41 12.03 12.37
C MET A 134 -6.24 12.46 13.58
N VAL A 135 -6.13 11.70 14.68
CA VAL A 135 -6.98 11.91 15.87
C VAL A 135 -6.14 12.32 17.06
N LEU A 136 -6.49 13.43 17.68
CA LEU A 136 -5.95 13.82 18.99
C LEU A 136 -6.73 13.07 20.09
N MET A 137 -6.13 12.02 20.64
CA MET A 137 -6.76 11.16 21.64
C MET A 137 -6.65 11.72 23.06
N LYS A 138 -5.53 12.37 23.37
CA LYS A 138 -5.21 12.95 24.69
C LYS A 138 -4.39 14.22 24.51
N ASN A 139 -4.64 15.23 25.36
CA ASN A 139 -3.83 16.47 25.43
C ASN A 139 -4.00 17.11 26.79
N ASP A 140 -3.43 16.50 27.81
CA ASP A 140 -3.50 16.98 29.19
C ASP A 140 -2.66 18.24 29.36
N GLY A 141 -3.15 19.17 30.12
CA GLY A 141 -2.46 20.43 30.31
C GLY A 141 -2.28 21.30 29.06
N ASN A 142 -2.88 20.93 27.94
CA ASN A 142 -2.70 21.59 26.65
C ASN A 142 -1.22 21.66 26.23
N VAL A 143 -0.48 20.56 26.36
CA VAL A 143 0.94 20.49 25.96
C VAL A 143 1.13 20.63 24.45
N LEU A 144 0.11 20.27 23.66
CA LEU A 144 0.05 20.55 22.22
C LEU A 144 -0.81 21.78 21.96
N PRO A 145 -0.46 22.61 20.98
CA PRO A 145 0.70 22.50 20.09
C PRO A 145 2.02 22.93 20.75
N LEU A 146 3.12 22.38 20.25
CA LEU A 146 4.47 22.77 20.64
C LEU A 146 4.90 24.05 19.91
N ASP A 147 5.53 24.98 20.62
CA ASP A 147 5.95 26.27 20.06
C ASP A 147 7.28 26.16 19.30
N VAL A 148 7.22 26.00 17.98
CA VAL A 148 8.39 25.92 17.12
C VAL A 148 9.04 27.28 16.83
N THR A 149 8.40 28.41 17.16
CA THR A 149 8.96 29.75 16.90
C THR A 149 10.21 30.03 17.70
N LYS A 150 10.44 29.28 18.76
CA LYS A 150 11.62 29.36 19.64
C LYS A 150 12.63 28.23 19.42
N GLY A 151 12.48 27.46 18.32
CA GLY A 151 13.29 26.29 18.06
C GLY A 151 12.92 25.14 19.00
N ALA A 152 11.73 24.53 18.78
CA ALA A 152 11.32 23.40 19.61
C ALA A 152 12.22 22.21 19.34
N LYS A 153 12.93 21.78 20.37
CA LYS A 153 13.76 20.57 20.34
C LYS A 153 12.96 19.41 20.89
N VAL A 154 13.05 18.25 20.22
CA VAL A 154 12.34 17.04 20.63
C VAL A 154 13.26 15.82 20.55
N ASN A 155 13.07 14.88 21.47
CA ASN A 155 13.67 13.56 21.41
C ASN A 155 12.68 12.62 20.73
N LEU A 156 13.09 11.99 19.62
CA LEU A 156 12.25 11.05 18.88
C LEU A 156 12.66 9.62 19.23
N LEU A 157 11.73 8.85 19.78
CA LEU A 157 11.94 7.53 20.39
C LEU A 157 11.00 6.48 19.80
N GLY A 158 11.41 5.23 19.86
CA GLY A 158 10.68 4.07 19.41
C GLY A 158 11.16 3.57 18.05
N TYR A 159 11.18 2.25 17.87
CA TYR A 159 11.56 1.62 16.61
C TYR A 159 10.71 2.14 15.44
N SER A 160 9.40 2.26 15.65
CA SER A 160 8.46 2.73 14.64
C SER A 160 8.58 4.22 14.31
N ALA A 161 9.30 5.00 15.09
CA ALA A 161 9.64 6.39 14.74
C ALA A 161 10.51 6.48 13.48
N TYR A 162 11.33 5.47 13.27
CA TYR A 162 12.29 5.37 12.16
C TYR A 162 11.89 4.33 11.13
N ASN A 163 11.03 3.37 11.50
CA ASN A 163 10.51 2.31 10.65
C ASN A 163 8.96 2.26 10.73
N PRO A 164 8.28 3.34 10.29
CA PRO A 164 6.84 3.42 10.45
C PRO A 164 6.09 2.51 9.48
N TYR A 165 4.89 2.12 9.88
CA TYR A 165 3.92 1.45 9.02
C TYR A 165 3.19 2.50 8.19
N TYR A 166 3.36 2.46 6.88
CA TYR A 166 2.70 3.38 5.95
C TYR A 166 1.35 2.85 5.47
N SER A 167 1.22 1.54 5.38
CA SER A 167 0.01 0.87 4.88
C SER A 167 -0.05 -0.56 5.36
N GLY A 168 -1.23 -1.16 5.31
CA GLY A 168 -1.43 -2.57 5.59
C GLY A 168 -0.71 -3.49 4.60
N THR A 169 -0.72 -4.77 4.89
CA THR A 169 -0.20 -5.84 4.02
C THR A 169 -1.22 -6.30 3.00
N GLY A 170 -0.82 -7.14 2.04
CA GLY A 170 -1.72 -7.70 1.03
C GLY A 170 -2.10 -6.69 -0.05
N SER A 171 -3.36 -6.73 -0.48
CA SER A 171 -3.88 -5.86 -1.55
C SER A 171 -3.96 -4.38 -1.17
N GLY A 172 -3.92 -4.07 0.12
CA GLY A 172 -3.87 -2.69 0.65
C GLY A 172 -2.47 -2.11 0.77
N SER A 173 -1.42 -2.85 0.39
CA SER A 173 -0.04 -2.37 0.51
C SER A 173 0.27 -1.25 -0.49
N ALA A 174 1.06 -0.26 -0.05
CA ALA A 174 1.56 0.83 -0.88
C ALA A 174 3.09 0.84 -0.93
N SER A 175 3.66 1.31 -2.04
CA SER A 175 5.09 1.55 -2.12
C SER A 175 5.49 2.72 -1.23
N ALA A 176 6.52 2.52 -0.43
CA ALA A 176 7.04 3.52 0.49
C ALA A 176 8.41 4.09 0.05
N SER A 177 8.83 3.85 -1.21
CA SER A 177 10.15 4.28 -1.71
C SER A 177 10.38 5.79 -1.61
N ASP A 178 9.31 6.59 -1.79
CA ASP A 178 9.34 8.05 -1.72
C ASP A 178 8.55 8.59 -0.52
N ALA A 179 8.41 7.78 0.53
CA ALA A 179 7.54 8.13 1.65
C ALA A 179 8.10 9.27 2.50
N VAL A 180 7.18 10.08 3.02
CA VAL A 180 7.50 11.07 4.06
C VAL A 180 7.69 10.33 5.37
N THR A 181 8.89 10.39 5.94
CA THR A 181 9.17 9.79 7.25
C THR A 181 8.65 10.64 8.39
N ILE A 182 8.48 10.06 9.57
CA ILE A 182 8.12 10.83 10.79
C ILE A 182 9.20 11.87 11.07
N LEU A 183 10.48 11.50 10.97
CA LEU A 183 11.60 12.44 11.17
C LEU A 183 11.50 13.62 10.19
N SER A 184 11.37 13.36 8.88
CA SER A 184 11.31 14.43 7.88
C SER A 184 10.06 15.32 8.04
N SER A 185 8.97 14.76 8.54
CA SER A 185 7.75 15.52 8.86
C SER A 185 7.99 16.53 10.00
N LEU A 186 8.65 16.08 11.08
CA LEU A 186 8.98 16.93 12.21
C LEU A 186 9.94 18.05 11.78
N GLU A 187 11.02 17.72 11.09
CA GLU A 187 11.99 18.69 10.59
C GLU A 187 11.35 19.74 9.66
N SER A 188 10.48 19.28 8.74
CA SER A 188 9.74 20.17 7.84
C SER A 188 8.77 21.09 8.56
N ALA A 189 8.27 20.70 9.73
CA ALA A 189 7.39 21.49 10.59
C ALA A 189 8.17 22.42 11.54
N GLY A 190 9.50 22.47 11.44
CA GLY A 190 10.34 23.40 12.19
C GLY A 190 10.87 22.86 13.52
N PHE A 191 10.75 21.56 13.78
CA PHE A 191 11.37 20.94 14.95
C PHE A 191 12.85 20.64 14.74
N GLU A 192 13.64 20.84 15.79
CA GLU A 192 14.98 20.26 15.90
C GLU A 192 14.85 18.88 16.55
N VAL A 193 15.17 17.83 15.81
CA VAL A 193 14.99 16.44 16.29
C VAL A 193 16.32 15.84 16.71
N ASN A 194 16.37 15.24 17.89
CA ASN A 194 17.53 14.52 18.37
C ASN A 194 17.66 13.17 17.62
N THR A 195 18.69 13.01 16.80
CA THR A 195 18.98 11.79 16.04
C THR A 195 20.04 10.89 16.72
N ALA A 196 20.54 11.29 17.89
CA ALA A 196 21.59 10.56 18.59
C ALA A 196 21.28 9.04 18.80
N PRO A 197 20.03 8.59 19.03
CA PRO A 197 19.75 7.16 19.13
C PRO A 197 19.98 6.38 17.85
N VAL A 198 19.69 6.98 16.70
CA VAL A 198 19.96 6.37 15.38
C VAL A 198 21.45 6.42 15.08
N ASP A 199 22.10 7.54 15.32
CA ASP A 199 23.54 7.73 15.09
C ASP A 199 24.37 6.75 15.94
N ALA A 200 23.88 6.42 17.12
CA ALA A 200 24.48 5.43 18.02
C ALA A 200 24.11 3.97 17.67
N GLY A 201 23.27 3.75 16.67
CA GLY A 201 22.84 2.42 16.24
C GLY A 201 21.86 1.71 17.19
N VAL A 202 21.19 2.45 18.08
CA VAL A 202 20.12 1.91 18.93
C VAL A 202 18.92 1.53 18.06
N TYR A 203 18.55 2.42 17.15
CA TYR A 203 17.52 2.16 16.16
C TYR A 203 18.16 1.96 14.78
N SER A 204 17.92 0.80 14.16
CA SER A 204 18.26 0.60 12.76
C SER A 204 17.20 1.24 11.87
N VAL A 205 17.62 1.97 10.84
CA VAL A 205 16.70 2.47 9.82
C VAL A 205 16.69 1.47 8.67
N GLU A 206 15.55 0.84 8.44
CA GLU A 206 15.37 -0.05 7.31
C GLU A 206 14.97 0.75 6.07
N ALA A 207 15.47 0.33 4.90
CA ALA A 207 14.98 0.89 3.65
C ALA A 207 13.48 0.60 3.50
N PRO A 208 12.66 1.59 3.11
CA PRO A 208 11.25 1.35 2.86
C PRO A 208 11.07 0.21 1.85
N LYS A 209 10.26 -0.77 2.20
CA LYS A 209 10.04 -1.95 1.34
C LYS A 209 9.12 -1.56 0.19
N GLU A 210 9.52 -1.89 -1.04
CA GLU A 210 8.62 -1.78 -2.17
C GLU A 210 7.46 -2.77 -2.01
N SER A 211 6.24 -2.31 -2.31
CA SER A 211 5.08 -3.20 -2.30
C SER A 211 5.20 -4.21 -3.43
N GLY A 212 5.31 -5.48 -3.09
CA GLY A 212 5.16 -6.59 -4.02
C GLY A 212 3.74 -7.15 -3.96
N MET A 213 3.25 -7.71 -5.07
CA MET A 213 2.03 -8.53 -5.07
C MET A 213 2.25 -9.87 -4.33
N GLY A 214 2.81 -9.85 -3.14
CA GLY A 214 2.96 -10.99 -2.27
C GLY A 214 2.27 -10.68 -0.96
N PHE A 215 1.59 -11.68 -0.39
CA PHE A 215 1.29 -11.67 1.04
C PHE A 215 2.64 -11.65 1.77
N ASN A 216 3.26 -10.48 1.79
CA ASN A 216 4.46 -10.32 2.59
C ASN A 216 3.94 -10.38 4.02
N THR A 217 4.18 -11.50 4.67
CA THR A 217 4.11 -11.61 6.11
C THR A 217 5.19 -10.67 6.65
N ALA A 218 4.97 -9.36 6.53
CA ALA A 218 5.69 -8.40 7.33
C ALA A 218 5.54 -8.94 8.74
N SER A 219 6.64 -9.28 9.34
CA SER A 219 6.63 -9.89 10.65
C SER A 219 5.78 -9.02 11.54
N LEU A 220 4.73 -9.57 12.14
CA LEU A 220 3.98 -8.93 13.20
C LEU A 220 4.88 -8.86 14.47
N GLU A 221 6.15 -8.62 14.27
CA GLU A 221 7.14 -8.52 15.34
C GLU A 221 7.23 -7.07 15.80
N VAL A 222 7.18 -6.90 17.11
CA VAL A 222 7.49 -5.62 17.74
C VAL A 222 9.00 -5.57 17.95
N ASN A 223 9.67 -4.74 17.16
CA ASN A 223 11.14 -4.68 17.12
C ASN A 223 11.73 -3.60 18.05
N GLU A 224 10.99 -3.19 19.10
CA GLU A 224 11.54 -2.24 20.07
C GLU A 224 12.73 -2.85 20.77
N PRO A 225 13.93 -2.20 20.73
CA PRO A 225 15.13 -2.72 21.40
C PRO A 225 14.96 -2.74 22.91
N SER A 226 15.71 -3.61 23.58
CA SER A 226 15.67 -3.66 25.05
C SER A 226 16.17 -2.37 25.67
N ASN A 227 15.61 -2.01 26.80
CA ASN A 227 15.97 -0.81 27.55
C ASN A 227 17.46 -0.78 27.94
N ASP A 228 18.09 -1.94 28.14
CA ASP A 228 19.53 -2.03 28.40
C ASP A 228 20.39 -1.51 27.25
N SER A 229 19.95 -1.75 26.00
CA SER A 229 20.61 -1.20 24.80
C SER A 229 20.48 0.30 24.72
N PHE A 230 19.45 0.86 25.33
CA PHE A 230 19.06 2.26 25.29
C PHE A 230 19.66 3.06 26.45
N THR A 231 19.37 2.67 27.68
CA THR A 231 19.81 3.40 28.89
C THR A 231 21.30 3.28 29.17
N GLY A 232 21.94 2.21 28.73
CA GLY A 232 23.40 2.03 28.81
C GLY A 232 24.18 2.83 27.78
N ASN A 233 23.52 3.45 26.80
CA ASN A 233 24.15 4.21 25.74
C ASN A 233 24.34 5.68 26.14
N ALA A 234 25.51 6.24 25.86
CA ALA A 234 25.82 7.65 26.14
C ALA A 234 24.87 8.64 25.40
N SER A 235 24.27 8.20 24.27
CA SER A 235 23.28 8.99 23.54
C SER A 235 22.00 9.21 24.33
N PHE A 236 21.55 8.21 25.10
CA PHE A 236 20.37 8.36 25.96
C PHE A 236 20.65 9.31 27.13
N GLN A 237 21.85 9.24 27.71
CA GLN A 237 22.22 10.10 28.81
C GLN A 237 22.28 11.60 28.47
N SER A 238 22.39 11.94 27.18
CA SER A 238 22.40 13.33 26.71
C SER A 238 21.05 13.84 26.23
N MET A 239 20.02 13.00 26.24
CA MET A 239 18.69 13.37 25.70
C MET A 239 17.95 14.38 26.56
N ASP A 240 18.03 14.26 27.87
CA ASP A 240 17.46 15.19 28.84
C ASP A 240 18.11 16.59 28.76
N GLU A 241 19.42 16.63 28.48
CA GLU A 241 20.14 17.88 28.19
C GLU A 241 19.71 18.53 26.88
N TYR A 242 19.26 17.70 25.89
CA TYR A 242 18.85 18.18 24.59
C TYR A 242 17.45 18.80 24.61
N SER A 243 16.48 18.12 25.19
CA SER A 243 15.08 18.57 25.30
C SER A 243 14.35 17.85 26.43
N ASP A 244 13.47 18.56 27.11
CA ASP A 244 12.52 18.03 28.10
C ASP A 244 11.26 17.40 27.44
N THR A 245 11.22 17.30 26.12
CA THR A 245 10.10 16.73 25.37
C THR A 245 10.52 15.47 24.64
N ALA A 246 9.81 14.39 24.87
CA ALA A 246 9.95 13.13 24.13
C ALA A 246 8.70 12.83 23.30
N ILE A 247 8.89 12.41 22.05
CA ILE A 247 7.86 11.85 21.17
C ILE A 247 8.18 10.37 21.02
N VAL A 248 7.30 9.50 21.53
CA VAL A 248 7.44 8.04 21.49
C VAL A 248 6.46 7.50 20.45
N VAL A 249 6.95 6.76 19.48
CA VAL A 249 6.12 6.15 18.43
C VAL A 249 5.94 4.68 18.69
N ILE A 250 4.69 4.28 18.88
CA ILE A 250 4.27 2.89 19.05
C ILE A 250 3.61 2.44 17.74
N GLY A 251 4.17 1.43 17.10
CA GLY A 251 3.68 0.94 15.81
C GLY A 251 3.16 -0.49 15.87
N ARG A 252 2.06 -0.72 15.16
CA ARG A 252 1.48 -2.04 14.92
C ARG A 252 1.05 -2.15 13.48
N GLY A 253 1.70 -3.03 12.74
CA GLY A 253 1.25 -3.37 11.40
C GLY A 253 0.01 -4.25 11.45
N GLY A 254 -0.74 -4.25 10.36
CA GLY A 254 -1.88 -5.11 10.17
C GLY A 254 -2.12 -5.35 8.69
N GLY A 255 -3.14 -6.14 8.37
CA GLY A 255 -3.50 -6.34 6.97
C GLY A 255 -4.34 -7.58 6.74
N GLU A 256 -4.58 -7.83 5.48
CA GLU A 256 -5.41 -8.94 5.03
C GLU A 256 -4.89 -10.30 5.52
N GLY A 257 -5.77 -11.09 6.13
CA GLY A 257 -5.45 -12.45 6.58
C GLY A 257 -4.86 -12.58 7.98
N TYR A 258 -4.77 -11.49 8.75
CA TYR A 258 -4.30 -11.51 10.12
C TYR A 258 -5.45 -11.28 11.11
N ASP A 259 -5.57 -12.21 12.08
CA ASP A 259 -6.38 -12.03 13.28
C ASP A 259 -5.44 -11.62 14.42
N LEU A 260 -5.36 -10.31 14.66
CA LEU A 260 -4.35 -9.75 15.58
C LEU A 260 -4.66 -10.02 17.05
N THR A 261 -5.91 -10.32 17.40
CA THR A 261 -6.31 -10.61 18.78
C THR A 261 -5.71 -11.92 19.28
N ASP A 262 -5.44 -12.87 18.36
CA ASP A 262 -4.83 -14.16 18.69
C ASP A 262 -3.31 -14.15 18.61
N TYR A 263 -2.71 -13.01 18.19
CA TYR A 263 -1.27 -12.90 18.00
C TYR A 263 -0.57 -12.54 19.30
N GLN A 264 0.43 -13.34 19.68
CA GLN A 264 1.29 -13.04 20.83
C GLN A 264 2.68 -12.67 20.34
N GLY A 265 3.26 -11.64 20.94
CA GLY A 265 4.66 -11.27 20.76
C GLY A 265 5.60 -12.32 21.36
N THR A 266 6.88 -12.19 21.06
CA THR A 266 7.94 -13.08 21.59
C THR A 266 8.08 -13.02 23.11
N ASP A 267 7.58 -11.96 23.73
CA ASP A 267 7.55 -11.72 25.18
C ASP A 267 6.28 -12.24 25.86
N GLY A 268 5.37 -12.85 25.08
CA GLY A 268 4.11 -13.43 25.58
C GLY A 268 2.96 -12.42 25.74
N ASN A 269 3.19 -11.12 25.49
CA ASN A 269 2.12 -10.15 25.46
C ASN A 269 1.31 -10.29 24.15
N ASN A 270 0.02 -9.95 24.17
CA ASN A 270 -0.77 -9.86 22.96
C ASN A 270 -0.21 -8.75 22.05
N TYR A 271 -0.28 -8.96 20.73
CA TYR A 271 0.28 -8.02 19.75
C TYR A 271 -0.30 -6.60 19.85
N LEU A 272 -1.56 -6.46 20.28
CA LEU A 272 -2.21 -5.16 20.48
C LEU A 272 -1.89 -4.53 21.87
N GLN A 273 -1.19 -5.24 22.73
CA GLN A 273 -0.63 -4.72 23.98
C GLN A 273 0.77 -4.15 23.75
N LEU A 274 1.24 -3.33 24.68
CA LEU A 274 2.65 -2.95 24.68
C LEU A 274 3.54 -4.16 24.97
N SER A 275 4.60 -4.31 24.19
CA SER A 275 5.68 -5.24 24.54
C SER A 275 6.39 -4.79 25.82
N ASN A 276 7.14 -5.72 26.44
CA ASN A 276 7.90 -5.37 27.64
C ASN A 276 8.92 -4.27 27.36
N ASN A 277 9.56 -4.28 26.18
CA ASN A 277 10.52 -3.25 25.80
C ASN A 277 9.87 -1.88 25.60
N GLU A 278 8.65 -1.81 25.04
CA GLU A 278 7.89 -0.56 24.92
C GLU A 278 7.43 -0.02 26.28
N LYS A 279 7.03 -0.90 27.21
CA LYS A 279 6.72 -0.52 28.60
C LYS A 279 7.93 0.09 29.28
N ASP A 280 9.09 -0.53 29.12
CA ASP A 280 10.36 -0.03 29.69
C ASP A 280 10.77 1.31 29.04
N LEU A 281 10.55 1.47 27.72
CA LEU A 281 10.79 2.72 27.01
C LEU A 281 9.91 3.85 27.55
N LEU A 282 8.60 3.62 27.70
CA LEU A 282 7.69 4.63 28.23
C LEU A 282 8.00 4.99 29.70
N ALA A 283 8.34 3.99 30.54
CA ALA A 283 8.78 4.22 31.90
C ALA A 283 10.06 5.07 31.95
N ALA A 284 11.01 4.80 31.07
CA ALA A 284 12.24 5.59 30.95
C ALA A 284 11.96 7.00 30.41
N ALA A 285 11.08 7.14 29.42
CA ALA A 285 10.68 8.44 28.89
C ALA A 285 10.02 9.29 29.98
N ARG A 286 9.03 8.75 30.69
CA ARG A 286 8.35 9.49 31.77
C ARG A 286 9.29 9.89 32.93
N LYS A 287 10.28 9.06 33.20
CA LYS A 287 11.26 9.34 34.26
C LYS A 287 12.21 10.49 33.88
N ASN A 288 12.57 10.63 32.61
CA ASN A 288 13.63 11.55 32.19
C ASN A 288 13.11 12.83 31.51
N PHE A 289 11.85 12.86 31.04
CA PHE A 289 11.30 14.00 30.30
C PHE A 289 10.06 14.57 31.02
N GLY A 290 9.94 15.88 31.03
CA GLY A 290 8.79 16.58 31.58
C GLY A 290 7.55 16.45 30.74
N THR A 291 7.72 16.29 29.39
CA THR A 291 6.62 16.13 28.46
C THR A 291 6.82 14.85 27.63
N VAL A 292 5.84 13.95 27.68
CA VAL A 292 5.82 12.69 26.91
C VAL A 292 4.61 12.67 25.98
N ILE A 293 4.88 12.64 24.68
CA ILE A 293 3.86 12.57 23.64
C ILE A 293 3.94 11.20 22.98
N VAL A 294 2.82 10.50 22.85
CA VAL A 294 2.77 9.22 22.14
C VAL A 294 2.11 9.40 20.77
N VAL A 295 2.70 8.79 19.76
CA VAL A 295 2.12 8.65 18.42
C VAL A 295 1.80 7.19 18.19
N LEU A 296 0.53 6.87 17.95
CA LEU A 296 0.07 5.53 17.59
C LEU A 296 0.06 5.40 16.07
N ASN A 297 1.00 4.63 15.56
CA ASN A 297 1.10 4.30 14.13
C ASN A 297 0.51 2.90 13.90
N THR A 298 -0.80 2.83 13.88
CA THR A 298 -1.55 1.57 13.72
C THR A 298 -2.93 1.81 13.14
N CYS A 299 -3.40 0.92 12.27
CA CYS A 299 -4.79 0.88 11.81
C CYS A 299 -5.72 0.08 12.75
N ASN A 300 -5.17 -0.57 13.76
CA ASN A 300 -5.90 -1.40 14.71
C ASN A 300 -6.19 -0.62 16.00
N ALA A 301 -7.10 -1.10 16.82
CA ALA A 301 -7.40 -0.57 18.13
C ALA A 301 -6.51 -1.24 19.19
N PRO A 302 -5.34 -0.68 19.56
CA PRO A 302 -4.52 -1.22 20.62
C PRO A 302 -5.14 -0.96 21.99
N GLU A 303 -4.67 -1.67 23.01
CA GLU A 303 -4.93 -1.29 24.38
C GLU A 303 -4.28 0.07 24.69
N VAL A 304 -5.03 0.96 25.31
CA VAL A 304 -4.55 2.35 25.56
C VAL A 304 -4.44 2.71 27.04
N GLY A 305 -4.64 1.76 27.95
CA GLY A 305 -4.49 1.99 29.39
C GLY A 305 -3.12 2.53 29.79
N PHE A 306 -2.10 2.21 29.02
CA PHE A 306 -0.74 2.71 29.21
C PHE A 306 -0.63 4.25 29.15
N LEU A 307 -1.57 4.94 28.47
CA LEU A 307 -1.58 6.40 28.43
C LEU A 307 -1.75 7.01 29.84
N ASP A 308 -2.49 6.32 30.71
CA ASP A 308 -2.67 6.73 32.10
C ASP A 308 -1.60 6.10 32.99
N ASP A 309 -1.25 4.82 32.77
CA ASP A 309 -0.26 4.10 33.61
C ASP A 309 1.14 4.74 33.57
N TYR A 310 1.50 5.40 32.48
CA TYR A 310 2.79 6.09 32.27
C TYR A 310 2.66 7.61 32.21
N ASP A 311 1.55 8.19 32.68
CA ASP A 311 1.31 9.64 32.70
C ASP A 311 1.67 10.30 31.34
N VAL A 312 1.21 9.75 30.22
CA VAL A 312 1.41 10.33 28.89
C VAL A 312 0.63 11.62 28.77
N ASP A 313 1.29 12.73 28.41
CA ASP A 313 0.69 14.06 28.39
C ASP A 313 -0.20 14.27 27.14
N ALA A 314 0.22 13.75 25.98
CA ALA A 314 -0.57 13.81 24.76
C ALA A 314 -0.44 12.53 23.93
N CYS A 315 -1.50 12.21 23.18
CA CYS A 315 -1.53 11.06 22.30
C CYS A 315 -2.21 11.42 20.98
N ILE A 316 -1.52 11.10 19.86
CA ILE A 316 -2.06 11.22 18.49
C ILE A 316 -2.16 9.83 17.90
N TRP A 317 -3.34 9.45 17.42
CA TRP A 317 -3.50 8.30 16.54
C TRP A 317 -3.27 8.74 15.09
N ALA A 318 -2.16 8.29 14.51
CA ALA A 318 -1.77 8.63 13.14
C ALA A 318 -2.31 7.62 12.13
N GLY A 319 -2.68 6.43 12.56
CA GLY A 319 -3.09 5.35 11.67
C GLY A 319 -1.92 4.80 10.85
N GLU A 320 -2.25 4.24 9.71
CA GLU A 320 -1.33 3.93 8.61
C GLU A 320 -1.64 4.89 7.46
N PRO A 321 -1.03 6.10 7.45
CA PRO A 321 -1.54 7.24 6.69
C PRO A 321 -1.11 7.23 5.22
N GLY A 322 -0.56 6.15 4.71
CA GLY A 322 0.01 6.06 3.39
C GLY A 322 1.40 6.70 3.28
N PRO A 323 2.04 6.60 2.11
CA PRO A 323 3.42 7.06 1.93
C PRO A 323 3.64 8.54 2.24
N TYR A 324 2.62 9.37 2.09
CA TYR A 324 2.74 10.83 2.22
C TYR A 324 2.06 11.41 3.47
N GLY A 325 1.22 10.61 4.14
CA GLY A 325 0.34 11.14 5.18
C GLY A 325 1.04 11.56 6.45
N PHE A 326 2.25 11.07 6.74
CA PHE A 326 3.02 11.58 7.90
C PHE A 326 3.38 13.07 7.77
N SER A 327 3.28 13.68 6.58
CA SER A 327 3.44 15.13 6.41
C SER A 327 2.49 15.95 7.31
N ALA A 328 1.36 15.37 7.73
CA ALA A 328 0.40 15.99 8.64
C ALA A 328 0.88 16.02 10.10
N LEU A 329 1.67 15.01 10.52
CA LEU A 329 2.02 14.82 11.94
C LEU A 329 2.78 16.02 12.52
N GLY A 330 3.84 16.47 11.84
CA GLY A 330 4.60 17.65 12.28
C GLY A 330 3.75 18.91 12.36
N LYS A 331 2.83 19.10 11.41
CA LYS A 331 1.90 20.23 11.35
C LYS A 331 0.85 20.21 12.47
N ILE A 332 0.43 19.01 12.88
CA ILE A 332 -0.46 18.87 14.05
C ILE A 332 0.30 19.19 15.33
N LEU A 333 1.51 18.68 15.46
CA LEU A 333 2.33 18.91 16.65
C LEU A 333 2.72 20.38 16.84
N ASN A 334 2.93 21.14 15.77
CA ASN A 334 3.23 22.58 15.83
C ASN A 334 1.99 23.49 15.80
N GLY A 335 0.79 22.93 15.62
CA GLY A 335 -0.47 23.69 15.58
C GLY A 335 -0.80 24.35 14.25
N GLU A 336 -0.05 24.09 13.17
CA GLU A 336 -0.41 24.55 11.82
C GLU A 336 -1.71 23.87 11.34
N VAL A 337 -1.93 22.62 11.75
CA VAL A 337 -3.13 21.86 11.49
C VAL A 337 -3.81 21.45 12.79
N ILE A 338 -5.12 21.66 12.86
CA ILE A 338 -5.95 21.20 13.98
C ILE A 338 -6.52 19.83 13.60
N PRO A 339 -6.17 18.75 14.31
CA PRO A 339 -6.68 17.42 14.01
C PRO A 339 -8.20 17.38 14.23
N SER A 340 -8.94 16.87 13.26
CA SER A 340 -10.40 16.78 13.30
C SER A 340 -10.92 15.35 13.13
N GLY A 341 -10.03 14.38 13.01
CA GLY A 341 -10.36 12.98 12.85
C GLY A 341 -11.09 12.40 14.05
N GLN A 342 -11.81 11.31 13.82
CA GLN A 342 -12.46 10.51 14.86
C GLN A 342 -12.01 9.06 14.70
N LEU A 343 -11.83 8.37 15.82
CA LEU A 343 -11.47 6.96 15.79
C LEU A 343 -12.60 6.13 15.13
N PRO A 344 -12.25 5.22 14.24
CA PRO A 344 -13.22 4.35 13.60
C PRO A 344 -13.75 3.25 14.53
N ASP A 345 -13.04 3.01 15.63
CA ASP A 345 -13.34 1.98 16.61
C ASP A 345 -13.08 2.48 18.04
N THR A 346 -13.46 1.71 19.03
CA THR A 346 -13.24 2.02 20.45
C THR A 346 -11.94 1.36 20.91
N CYS A 347 -10.94 2.19 21.25
CA CYS A 347 -9.77 1.71 21.96
C CYS A 347 -10.13 1.45 23.42
N VAL A 348 -9.85 0.26 23.92
CA VAL A 348 -10.14 -0.14 25.30
C VAL A 348 -8.93 0.09 26.19
N TYR A 349 -9.18 0.24 27.50
CA TYR A 349 -8.12 0.35 28.48
C TYR A 349 -7.24 -0.91 28.50
N ASN A 350 -7.89 -2.08 28.57
CA ASN A 350 -7.28 -3.39 28.35
C ASN A 350 -8.31 -4.35 27.74
N ASN A 351 -7.85 -5.38 27.04
CA ASN A 351 -8.74 -6.33 26.37
C ASN A 351 -9.51 -7.22 27.34
N ASP A 352 -9.00 -7.44 28.56
CA ASP A 352 -9.69 -8.24 29.58
C ASP A 352 -10.98 -7.56 30.09
N SER A 353 -11.09 -6.24 29.92
CA SER A 353 -12.30 -5.47 30.27
C SER A 353 -13.29 -5.34 29.11
N ASN A 354 -12.98 -5.89 27.94
CA ASN A 354 -13.82 -5.82 26.76
C ASN A 354 -14.82 -7.00 26.75
N PRO A 355 -16.13 -6.76 26.87
CA PRO A 355 -17.12 -7.83 26.91
C PRO A 355 -17.24 -8.63 25.60
N VAL A 356 -16.57 -8.20 24.52
CA VAL A 356 -16.54 -8.95 23.24
C VAL A 356 -15.47 -10.07 23.28
N ASN A 357 -14.51 -9.96 24.20
CA ASN A 357 -13.42 -10.94 24.34
C ASN A 357 -13.68 -11.99 25.45
N GLU A 358 -14.91 -12.05 26.01
CA GLU A 358 -15.33 -13.07 26.98
C GLU A 358 -15.81 -14.37 26.30
#